data_1ec384b20d7c9f012bbf4a5ae192db65
#
_entry.id   1ec384b20d7c9f012bbf4a5ae192db65
#
_cell.length_a   1.000
_cell.length_b   1.000
_cell.length_c   1.000
_cell.angle_alpha   90.00
_cell.angle_beta   90.00
_cell.angle_gamma   90.00
#
_symmetry.space_group_name_H-M   'P 1'
#
loop_
_entity.id
_entity.type
_entity.pdbx_description
1 polymer ?
#
loop_
_entity_poly.entity_id
_entity_poly.type
_entity_poly.pdbx_seq_one_letter_code
_entity_poly.pdbx_strand_id
1 'polypeptide(L)'
;MYDITSSCADDFINHEEILDTLAYADQNKENSTLIDSIIQKAKKRKGLSHREASVLLACPIPEKNEEIFRLAEQIKKDFYGNRIVMFAPLYLSNYCINGCTYCPYHAKNKHIARKQLSQEEIRKEVIALQDMGHKRLALEAGEDPVRNTMDYYLECIRTIYSIHHRNGAIRRVNINIAATTVDHYRLLKEAGIGTYILFQETYHKESYLSLHPTGPKHDYNYHTEAMDRAMQGGIDDVGLGVLFGLDKYRYEFAGLLMHAEHLEAAFGVGPHTISVPRLRHADDIDPDQFDNGIDDDTFAKIVACIRIAVPYTGMIISTRENQQSRERVLHLGISQIRGGSRTSVGGYCEPEPEDEKSEQFDVSDTRTLDEVVRWLMEMDYIPSFCTACYREGRTGDRFMSLCKSGQIQNCCHPNALMTLKEYLTDYASPETAAIGNRLIEKEVLNVPNEKARKIVLENLRLIEQDNRRDFRF
;
A
#
# COMPACT_ATOMS: atom_id res chain seq x y z
N MET A 1 3.20 30.19 -5.67
CA MET A 1 1.75 30.24 -6.05
C MET A 1 1.32 28.81 -6.31
N TYR A 2 0.14 28.39 -5.85
CA TYR A 2 -0.33 27.03 -6.10
C TYR A 2 -0.45 26.74 -7.60
N ASP A 3 0.25 25.72 -8.05
CA ASP A 3 0.20 25.20 -9.43
C ASP A 3 0.29 23.67 -9.41
N ILE A 4 -0.83 23.02 -9.62
CA ILE A 4 -0.97 21.57 -9.61
C ILE A 4 -0.12 20.86 -10.68
N THR A 5 0.30 21.56 -11.73
CA THR A 5 1.09 21.01 -12.84
C THR A 5 2.58 21.32 -12.76
N SER A 6 3.00 22.12 -11.76
CA SER A 6 4.40 22.46 -11.55
C SER A 6 5.24 21.23 -11.22
N SER A 7 6.49 21.21 -11.67
CA SER A 7 7.47 20.21 -11.25
C SER A 7 8.19 20.54 -9.94
N CYS A 8 7.84 21.66 -9.32
CA CYS A 8 8.41 22.11 -8.05
C CYS A 8 7.48 21.75 -6.90
N ALA A 9 8.01 21.03 -5.90
CA ALA A 9 7.24 20.59 -4.74
C ALA A 9 6.54 21.73 -4.01
N ASP A 10 7.18 22.88 -3.83
CA ASP A 10 6.60 24.04 -3.13
C ASP A 10 5.40 24.68 -3.86
N ASP A 11 5.22 24.39 -5.15
CA ASP A 11 4.08 24.87 -5.93
C ASP A 11 2.90 23.90 -5.84
N PHE A 12 3.12 22.60 -6.05
CA PHE A 12 2.01 21.63 -6.04
C PHE A 12 1.64 21.14 -4.63
N ILE A 13 2.55 21.21 -3.66
CA ILE A 13 2.27 21.11 -2.21
C ILE A 13 2.40 22.50 -1.60
N ASN A 14 1.49 23.36 -1.98
CA ASN A 14 1.57 24.76 -1.58
C ASN A 14 1.00 24.96 -0.16
N HIS A 15 1.83 25.49 0.75
CA HIS A 15 1.47 25.67 2.17
C HIS A 15 0.23 26.57 2.35
N GLU A 16 0.16 27.69 1.64
CA GLU A 16 -0.97 28.62 1.74
C GLU A 16 -2.27 27.98 1.24
N GLU A 17 -2.21 27.21 0.13
CA GLU A 17 -3.37 26.47 -0.37
C GLU A 17 -3.87 25.44 0.66
N ILE A 18 -2.95 24.77 1.38
CA ILE A 18 -3.34 23.84 2.46
C ILE A 18 -4.02 24.62 3.59
N LEU A 19 -3.46 25.75 4.03
CA LEU A 19 -4.06 26.55 5.10
C LEU A 19 -5.44 27.09 4.70
N ASP A 20 -5.60 27.58 3.47
CA ASP A 20 -6.88 28.03 2.91
C ASP A 20 -7.89 26.88 2.85
N THR A 21 -7.44 25.68 2.48
CA THR A 21 -8.26 24.46 2.48
C THR A 21 -8.76 24.11 3.87
N LEU A 22 -7.89 24.16 4.89
CA LEU A 22 -8.26 23.89 6.28
C LEU A 22 -9.23 24.95 6.82
N ALA A 23 -8.99 26.22 6.53
CA ALA A 23 -9.88 27.32 6.92
C ALA A 23 -11.26 27.18 6.25
N TYR A 24 -11.30 26.86 4.96
CA TYR A 24 -12.54 26.59 4.23
C TYR A 24 -13.30 25.41 4.81
N ALA A 25 -12.60 24.32 5.15
CA ALA A 25 -13.21 23.15 5.77
C ALA A 25 -13.79 23.48 7.16
N ASP A 26 -13.10 24.27 7.97
CA ASP A 26 -13.60 24.69 9.30
C ASP A 26 -14.83 25.58 9.22
N GLN A 27 -14.90 26.50 8.24
CA GLN A 27 -16.05 27.35 8.00
C GLN A 27 -17.28 26.56 7.52
N ASN A 28 -17.07 25.42 6.87
CA ASN A 28 -18.13 24.66 6.22
C ASN A 28 -18.43 23.29 6.87
N LYS A 29 -17.73 22.90 7.94
CA LYS A 29 -17.85 21.57 8.57
C LYS A 29 -19.28 21.21 9.06
N GLU A 30 -20.13 22.21 9.31
CA GLU A 30 -21.53 22.04 9.74
C GLU A 30 -22.52 22.47 8.64
N ASN A 31 -22.05 22.86 7.45
CA ASN A 31 -22.88 23.24 6.33
C ASN A 31 -23.49 21.99 5.65
N SER A 32 -24.62 21.51 6.17
CA SER A 32 -25.27 20.29 5.68
C SER A 32 -25.58 20.35 4.18
N THR A 33 -25.98 21.51 3.64
CA THR A 33 -26.28 21.63 2.21
C THR A 33 -25.05 21.43 1.34
N LEU A 34 -23.91 22.02 1.73
CA LEU A 34 -22.64 21.80 1.03
C LEU A 34 -22.19 20.36 1.15
N ILE A 35 -22.23 19.79 2.36
CA ILE A 35 -21.85 18.39 2.61
C ILE A 35 -22.69 17.43 1.76
N ASP A 36 -23.99 17.65 1.68
CA ASP A 36 -24.89 16.85 0.82
C ASP A 36 -24.51 16.96 -0.65
N SER A 37 -24.18 18.17 -1.12
CA SER A 37 -23.74 18.38 -2.51
C SER A 37 -22.43 17.64 -2.82
N ILE A 38 -21.47 17.65 -1.89
CA ILE A 38 -20.19 16.92 -2.02
C ILE A 38 -20.44 15.42 -2.05
N ILE A 39 -21.29 14.89 -1.15
CA ILE A 39 -21.66 13.48 -1.12
C ILE A 39 -22.35 13.07 -2.44
N GLN A 40 -23.26 13.88 -2.98
CA GLN A 40 -23.91 13.61 -4.27
C GLN A 40 -22.90 13.64 -5.44
N LYS A 41 -21.90 14.53 -5.40
CA LYS A 41 -20.80 14.54 -6.35
C LYS A 41 -19.97 13.25 -6.25
N ALA A 42 -19.63 12.84 -5.04
CA ALA A 42 -18.84 11.63 -4.76
C ALA A 42 -19.53 10.33 -5.25
N LYS A 43 -20.87 10.26 -5.20
CA LYS A 43 -21.66 9.15 -5.74
C LYS A 43 -21.45 8.94 -7.25
N LYS A 44 -20.92 9.93 -7.97
CA LYS A 44 -20.54 9.79 -9.39
C LYS A 44 -19.21 9.05 -9.59
N ARG A 45 -18.48 8.74 -8.50
CA ARG A 45 -17.23 7.94 -8.48
C ARG A 45 -16.09 8.56 -9.30
N LYS A 46 -16.05 9.88 -9.42
CA LYS A 46 -15.02 10.63 -10.16
C LYS A 46 -13.96 11.26 -9.25
N GLY A 47 -14.04 11.00 -7.94
CA GLY A 47 -13.19 11.62 -6.94
C GLY A 47 -13.71 12.96 -6.45
N LEU A 48 -13.00 13.51 -5.47
CA LEU A 48 -13.22 14.84 -4.89
C LEU A 48 -11.90 15.59 -4.86
N SER A 49 -11.97 16.93 -4.91
CA SER A 49 -10.80 17.75 -4.65
C SER A 49 -10.39 17.71 -3.19
N HIS A 50 -9.11 18.06 -2.92
CA HIS A 50 -8.58 18.17 -1.56
C HIS A 50 -9.45 19.09 -0.68
N ARG A 51 -10.00 20.20 -1.21
CA ARG A 51 -10.91 21.09 -0.48
C ARG A 51 -12.23 20.43 -0.12
N GLU A 52 -12.88 19.76 -1.07
CA GLU A 52 -14.15 19.04 -0.83
C GLU A 52 -13.98 17.89 0.16
N ALA A 53 -12.94 17.09 -0.01
CA ALA A 53 -12.64 15.98 0.89
C ALA A 53 -12.29 16.46 2.31
N SER A 54 -11.60 17.60 2.44
CA SER A 54 -11.30 18.21 3.74
C SER A 54 -12.55 18.69 4.47
N VAL A 55 -13.59 19.15 3.77
CA VAL A 55 -14.92 19.46 4.38
C VAL A 55 -15.54 18.18 4.94
N LEU A 56 -15.52 17.06 4.20
CA LEU A 56 -16.03 15.79 4.69
C LEU A 56 -15.27 15.31 5.92
N LEU A 57 -13.93 15.42 5.89
CA LEU A 57 -13.09 15.03 7.02
C LEU A 57 -13.35 15.89 8.26
N ALA A 58 -13.61 17.18 8.11
CA ALA A 58 -13.87 18.11 9.21
C ALA A 58 -15.31 18.00 9.76
N CYS A 59 -16.25 17.37 9.04
CA CYS A 59 -17.65 17.29 9.42
C CYS A 59 -17.87 16.63 10.78
N PRO A 60 -18.51 17.30 11.78
CA PRO A 60 -18.79 16.70 13.09
C PRO A 60 -20.16 16.03 13.16
N ILE A 61 -21.02 16.16 12.14
CA ILE A 61 -22.43 15.73 12.15
C ILE A 61 -22.50 14.20 12.07
N PRO A 62 -23.03 13.50 13.10
CA PRO A 62 -23.01 12.03 13.16
C PRO A 62 -23.71 11.36 11.97
N GLU A 63 -24.89 11.84 11.57
CA GLU A 63 -25.68 11.26 10.46
C GLU A 63 -24.94 11.39 9.12
N LYS A 64 -24.19 12.49 8.94
CA LYS A 64 -23.35 12.69 7.75
C LYS A 64 -22.12 11.79 7.77
N ASN A 65 -21.53 11.56 8.93
CA ASN A 65 -20.42 10.64 9.06
C ASN A 65 -20.84 9.19 8.74
N GLU A 66 -22.02 8.76 9.16
CA GLU A 66 -22.56 7.47 8.76
C GLU A 66 -22.79 7.38 7.24
N GLU A 67 -23.25 8.45 6.61
CA GLU A 67 -23.42 8.48 5.14
C GLU A 67 -22.08 8.44 4.43
N ILE A 68 -21.05 9.15 4.93
CA ILE A 68 -19.68 9.12 4.42
C ILE A 68 -19.13 7.69 4.51
N PHE A 69 -19.26 7.00 5.64
CA PHE A 69 -18.78 5.63 5.80
C PHE A 69 -19.48 4.66 4.85
N ARG A 70 -20.80 4.72 4.74
CA ARG A 70 -21.58 3.89 3.80
C ARG A 70 -21.16 4.15 2.34
N LEU A 71 -20.92 5.41 1.99
CA LEU A 71 -20.45 5.78 0.64
C LEU A 71 -19.05 5.24 0.36
N ALA A 72 -18.13 5.33 1.32
CA ALA A 72 -16.78 4.80 1.18
C ALA A 72 -16.79 3.27 0.98
N GLU A 73 -17.59 2.55 1.76
CA GLU A 73 -17.79 1.11 1.62
C GLU A 73 -18.36 0.77 0.22
N GLN A 74 -19.37 1.49 -0.23
CA GLN A 74 -19.97 1.28 -1.54
C GLN A 74 -18.97 1.54 -2.67
N ILE A 75 -18.19 2.63 -2.59
CA ILE A 75 -17.14 2.96 -3.60
C ILE A 75 -16.07 1.86 -3.62
N LYS A 76 -15.60 1.40 -2.44
CA LYS A 76 -14.66 0.28 -2.38
C LYS A 76 -15.23 -0.96 -3.10
N LYS A 77 -16.47 -1.32 -2.80
CA LYS A 77 -17.14 -2.47 -3.39
C LYS A 77 -17.28 -2.33 -4.92
N ASP A 78 -17.57 -1.15 -5.39
CA ASP A 78 -17.74 -0.87 -6.82
C ASP A 78 -16.42 -1.00 -7.61
N PHE A 79 -15.28 -0.57 -7.06
CA PHE A 79 -13.97 -0.63 -7.72
C PHE A 79 -13.24 -1.95 -7.47
N TYR A 80 -13.29 -2.46 -6.26
CA TYR A 80 -12.47 -3.60 -5.82
C TYR A 80 -13.27 -4.88 -5.54
N GLY A 81 -14.60 -4.78 -5.45
CA GLY A 81 -15.43 -5.90 -4.98
C GLY A 81 -15.08 -6.27 -3.55
N ASN A 82 -15.11 -7.56 -3.26
CA ASN A 82 -14.70 -8.12 -1.96
C ASN A 82 -13.27 -8.68 -1.97
N ARG A 83 -12.42 -8.28 -2.93
CA ARG A 83 -11.03 -8.75 -3.03
C ARG A 83 -10.11 -7.95 -2.15
N ILE A 84 -9.22 -8.66 -1.46
CA ILE A 84 -8.13 -8.08 -0.68
C ILE A 84 -6.80 -8.65 -1.20
N VAL A 85 -5.94 -7.78 -1.70
CA VAL A 85 -4.63 -8.17 -2.21
C VAL A 85 -3.67 -8.45 -1.06
N MET A 86 -3.02 -9.62 -1.12
CA MET A 86 -2.05 -10.09 -0.12
C MET A 86 -0.62 -9.85 -0.59
N PHE A 87 0.24 -9.38 0.32
CA PHE A 87 1.68 -9.29 0.10
C PHE A 87 2.45 -9.34 1.42
N ALA A 88 3.77 -9.53 1.33
CA ALA A 88 4.68 -9.42 2.47
C ALA A 88 5.78 -8.40 2.21
N PRO A 89 6.29 -7.69 3.23
CA PRO A 89 7.52 -6.93 3.11
C PRO A 89 8.71 -7.90 3.12
N LEU A 90 9.80 -7.53 2.46
CA LEU A 90 11.12 -8.15 2.61
C LEU A 90 12.14 -7.05 2.84
N TYR A 91 12.66 -6.99 4.06
CA TYR A 91 13.67 -6.01 4.45
C TYR A 91 15.04 -6.49 4.00
N LEU A 92 15.61 -5.77 3.02
CA LEU A 92 16.92 -6.09 2.44
C LEU A 92 18.08 -5.58 3.28
N SER A 93 17.90 -4.42 3.92
CA SER A 93 18.93 -3.77 4.71
C SER A 93 18.35 -2.71 5.65
N ASN A 94 18.89 -2.60 6.86
CA ASN A 94 18.62 -1.51 7.79
C ASN A 94 19.80 -0.52 7.94
N TYR A 95 20.83 -0.61 7.09
CA TYR A 95 21.84 0.43 7.00
C TYR A 95 21.22 1.71 6.45
N CYS A 96 21.34 2.81 7.23
CA CYS A 96 20.78 4.10 6.86
C CYS A 96 21.69 5.23 7.38
N ILE A 97 21.89 6.27 6.57
CA ILE A 97 22.71 7.44 6.92
C ILE A 97 21.85 8.65 7.34
N ASN A 98 20.52 8.55 7.26
CA ASN A 98 19.61 9.62 7.65
C ASN A 98 19.43 9.69 9.17
N GLY A 99 19.03 10.88 9.64
CA GLY A 99 18.76 11.13 11.04
C GLY A 99 17.28 11.23 11.40
N CYS A 100 16.40 10.49 10.71
CA CYS A 100 14.95 10.55 10.93
C CYS A 100 14.57 10.24 12.39
N THR A 101 13.90 11.17 13.08
CA THR A 101 13.62 11.07 14.51
C THR A 101 12.53 10.05 14.89
N TYR A 102 11.82 9.51 13.90
CA TYR A 102 10.70 8.55 14.04
C TYR A 102 11.02 7.15 13.52
N CYS A 103 12.26 6.90 13.09
CA CYS A 103 12.64 5.63 12.46
C CYS A 103 13.85 5.01 13.20
N PRO A 104 13.75 3.76 13.68
CA PRO A 104 14.85 3.13 14.40
C PRO A 104 16.10 2.91 13.54
N TYR A 105 15.97 2.99 12.21
CA TYR A 105 17.12 2.89 11.29
C TYR A 105 17.99 4.16 11.25
N HIS A 106 17.64 5.23 11.97
CA HIS A 106 18.41 6.46 11.95
C HIS A 106 19.87 6.25 12.35
N ALA A 107 20.77 7.03 11.73
CA ALA A 107 22.24 6.84 11.84
C ALA A 107 22.77 6.90 13.28
N LYS A 108 22.08 7.59 14.18
CA LYS A 108 22.49 7.74 15.59
C LYS A 108 22.11 6.56 16.48
N ASN A 109 21.14 5.71 16.06
CA ASN A 109 20.77 4.51 16.82
C ASN A 109 21.91 3.51 16.80
N LYS A 110 22.53 3.28 17.96
CA LYS A 110 23.63 2.36 18.19
C LYS A 110 23.17 1.00 18.73
N HIS A 111 21.89 0.87 19.07
CA HIS A 111 21.33 -0.32 19.70
C HIS A 111 20.85 -1.34 18.67
N ILE A 112 20.38 -0.86 17.53
CA ILE A 112 19.90 -1.72 16.46
C ILE A 112 21.04 -2.51 15.80
N ALA A 113 20.84 -3.82 15.65
CA ALA A 113 21.75 -4.66 14.90
C ALA A 113 21.67 -4.31 13.39
N ARG A 114 22.78 -3.82 12.82
CA ARG A 114 22.85 -3.45 11.40
C ARG A 114 23.14 -4.67 10.55
N LYS A 115 22.28 -4.91 9.56
CA LYS A 115 22.38 -6.05 8.65
C LYS A 115 22.00 -5.62 7.23
N GLN A 116 22.66 -6.24 6.25
CA GLN A 116 22.28 -6.22 4.84
C GLN A 116 22.31 -7.67 4.36
N LEU A 117 21.24 -8.13 3.73
CA LEU A 117 21.14 -9.50 3.26
C LEU A 117 22.11 -9.76 2.10
N SER A 118 22.89 -10.81 2.19
CA SER A 118 23.61 -11.41 1.06
C SER A 118 22.62 -12.09 0.10
N GLN A 119 23.06 -12.39 -1.12
CA GLN A 119 22.24 -13.10 -2.10
C GLN A 119 21.81 -14.49 -1.62
N GLU A 120 22.63 -15.15 -0.80
CA GLU A 120 22.30 -16.44 -0.20
C GLU A 120 21.21 -16.30 0.87
N GLU A 121 21.29 -15.28 1.72
CA GLU A 121 20.25 -14.99 2.72
C GLU A 121 18.93 -14.61 2.03
N ILE A 122 18.97 -13.80 0.96
CA ILE A 122 17.78 -13.48 0.15
C ILE A 122 17.13 -14.76 -0.39
N ARG A 123 17.91 -15.74 -0.85
CA ARG A 123 17.36 -17.03 -1.30
C ARG A 123 16.61 -17.75 -0.18
N LYS A 124 17.18 -17.81 1.01
CA LYS A 124 16.55 -18.44 2.17
C LYS A 124 15.25 -17.75 2.57
N GLU A 125 15.27 -16.43 2.69
CA GLU A 125 14.10 -15.60 2.99
C GLU A 125 12.98 -15.78 1.96
N VAL A 126 13.32 -15.79 0.68
CA VAL A 126 12.33 -15.96 -0.41
C VAL A 126 11.75 -17.36 -0.43
N ILE A 127 12.54 -18.41 -0.13
CA ILE A 127 12.03 -19.76 0.00
C ILE A 127 11.05 -19.85 1.16
N ALA A 128 11.37 -19.27 2.32
CA ALA A 128 10.46 -19.23 3.47
C ALA A 128 9.15 -18.50 3.14
N LEU A 129 9.22 -17.37 2.44
CA LEU A 129 8.06 -16.62 1.97
C LEU A 129 7.22 -17.40 0.94
N GLN A 130 7.87 -18.16 0.06
CA GLN A 130 7.18 -19.05 -0.89
C GLN A 130 6.51 -20.23 -0.18
N ASP A 131 7.13 -20.79 0.86
CA ASP A 131 6.53 -21.86 1.70
C ASP A 131 5.33 -21.36 2.50
N MET A 132 5.26 -20.06 2.83
CA MET A 132 4.06 -19.43 3.38
C MET A 132 2.97 -19.21 2.33
N GLY A 133 3.30 -19.23 1.04
CA GLY A 133 2.37 -19.02 -0.07
C GLY A 133 2.38 -17.63 -0.69
N HIS A 134 3.28 -16.74 -0.29
CA HIS A 134 3.39 -15.41 -0.88
C HIS A 134 3.79 -15.44 -2.37
N LYS A 135 3.19 -14.55 -3.17
CA LYS A 135 3.47 -14.36 -4.61
C LYS A 135 3.90 -12.93 -4.93
N ARG A 136 3.77 -12.01 -3.97
CA ARG A 136 4.09 -10.58 -4.10
C ARG A 136 4.87 -10.12 -2.89
N LEU A 137 5.96 -9.38 -3.14
CA LEU A 137 6.78 -8.77 -2.10
C LEU A 137 6.82 -7.25 -2.26
N ALA A 138 7.03 -6.55 -1.14
CA ALA A 138 7.47 -5.17 -1.08
C ALA A 138 8.88 -5.17 -0.48
N LEU A 139 9.88 -4.76 -1.27
CA LEU A 139 11.26 -4.66 -0.81
C LEU A 139 11.45 -3.37 -0.04
N GLU A 140 12.04 -3.46 1.12
CA GLU A 140 12.27 -2.34 2.04
C GLU A 140 13.76 -2.22 2.33
N ALA A 141 14.32 -1.00 2.32
CA ALA A 141 15.70 -0.77 2.71
C ALA A 141 15.92 0.65 3.24
N GLY A 142 16.86 0.80 4.18
CA GLY A 142 17.36 2.10 4.57
C GLY A 142 18.19 2.77 3.47
N GLU A 143 18.41 4.07 3.59
CA GLU A 143 19.20 4.84 2.63
C GLU A 143 20.68 4.84 3.01
N ASP A 144 21.48 4.10 2.27
CA ASP A 144 22.94 4.09 2.38
C ASP A 144 23.55 3.94 0.97
N PRO A 145 24.07 5.01 0.37
CA PRO A 145 24.55 4.97 -1.02
C PRO A 145 25.81 4.09 -1.23
N VAL A 146 26.48 3.72 -0.14
CA VAL A 146 27.67 2.86 -0.20
C VAL A 146 27.32 1.38 -0.10
N ARG A 147 26.34 1.04 0.74
CA ARG A 147 25.92 -0.34 0.98
C ARG A 147 24.73 -0.75 0.14
N ASN A 148 23.70 0.09 0.13
CA ASN A 148 22.43 -0.15 -0.55
C ASN A 148 22.46 0.51 -1.94
N THR A 149 23.42 0.09 -2.77
CA THR A 149 23.62 0.63 -4.13
C THR A 149 22.49 0.19 -5.07
N MET A 150 22.32 0.89 -6.20
CA MET A 150 21.36 0.46 -7.23
C MET A 150 21.70 -0.94 -7.76
N ASP A 151 22.97 -1.25 -7.97
CA ASP A 151 23.40 -2.59 -8.41
C ASP A 151 23.00 -3.69 -7.42
N TYR A 152 23.10 -3.42 -6.11
CA TYR A 152 22.62 -4.34 -5.08
C TYR A 152 21.11 -4.59 -5.21
N TYR A 153 20.29 -3.54 -5.36
CA TYR A 153 18.85 -3.71 -5.54
C TYR A 153 18.51 -4.50 -6.81
N LEU A 154 19.18 -4.19 -7.92
CA LEU A 154 18.96 -4.92 -9.19
C LEU A 154 19.36 -6.40 -9.08
N GLU A 155 20.43 -6.70 -8.37
CA GLU A 155 20.84 -8.08 -8.11
C GLU A 155 19.81 -8.80 -7.21
N CYS A 156 19.33 -8.15 -6.14
CA CYS A 156 18.29 -8.69 -5.28
C CYS A 156 17.02 -9.04 -6.09
N ILE A 157 16.56 -8.13 -6.95
CA ILE A 157 15.36 -8.35 -7.78
C ILE A 157 15.57 -9.54 -8.71
N ARG A 158 16.73 -9.64 -9.38
CA ARG A 158 17.04 -10.78 -10.25
C ARG A 158 17.07 -12.10 -9.47
N THR A 159 17.70 -12.11 -8.30
CA THR A 159 17.75 -13.27 -7.41
C THR A 159 16.34 -13.69 -7.01
N ILE A 160 15.50 -12.77 -6.53
CA ILE A 160 14.12 -13.05 -6.09
C ILE A 160 13.30 -13.70 -7.21
N TYR A 161 13.34 -13.13 -8.42
CA TYR A 161 12.60 -13.67 -9.56
C TYR A 161 13.14 -15.02 -10.08
N SER A 162 14.40 -15.35 -9.80
CA SER A 162 15.02 -16.62 -10.22
C SER A 162 14.62 -17.82 -9.36
N ILE A 163 14.01 -17.59 -8.18
CA ILE A 163 13.75 -18.65 -7.21
C ILE A 163 12.38 -19.26 -7.47
N HIS A 164 12.39 -20.56 -7.72
CA HIS A 164 11.21 -21.38 -7.81
C HIS A 164 11.36 -22.54 -6.80
N HIS A 165 10.50 -22.56 -5.78
CA HIS A 165 10.53 -23.59 -4.76
C HIS A 165 9.16 -24.29 -4.70
N ARG A 166 9.12 -25.62 -4.99
CA ARG A 166 7.88 -26.38 -5.15
C ARG A 166 6.93 -25.70 -6.17
N ASN A 167 5.69 -25.36 -5.78
CA ASN A 167 4.73 -24.59 -6.57
C ASN A 167 4.87 -23.06 -6.33
N GLY A 168 5.86 -22.64 -5.53
CA GLY A 168 6.10 -21.25 -5.18
C GLY A 168 6.90 -20.50 -6.24
N ALA A 169 6.55 -19.25 -6.44
CA ALA A 169 7.33 -18.26 -7.19
C ALA A 169 6.90 -16.87 -6.77
N ILE A 170 7.84 -15.97 -6.56
CA ILE A 170 7.51 -14.55 -6.45
C ILE A 170 7.23 -14.01 -7.85
N ARG A 171 6.01 -13.56 -8.08
CA ARG A 171 5.53 -13.11 -9.39
C ARG A 171 5.53 -11.60 -9.52
N ARG A 172 5.72 -10.88 -8.41
CA ARG A 172 5.75 -9.41 -8.36
C ARG A 172 6.55 -8.89 -7.19
N VAL A 173 7.41 -7.91 -7.48
CA VAL A 173 8.20 -7.16 -6.52
C VAL A 173 7.82 -5.68 -6.63
N ASN A 174 7.35 -5.09 -5.55
CA ASN A 174 7.29 -3.64 -5.36
C ASN A 174 8.53 -3.20 -4.59
N ILE A 175 8.92 -1.94 -4.66
CA ILE A 175 10.11 -1.46 -3.98
C ILE A 175 9.81 -0.14 -3.24
N ASN A 176 10.27 -0.08 -1.99
CA ASN A 176 10.24 1.09 -1.12
C ASN A 176 11.66 1.41 -0.67
N ILE A 177 12.31 2.25 -1.44
CA ILE A 177 13.65 2.78 -1.19
C ILE A 177 13.63 4.29 -1.27
N ALA A 178 14.67 4.94 -0.76
CA ALA A 178 14.81 6.39 -0.79
C ALA A 178 14.67 6.97 -2.20
N ALA A 179 14.32 8.27 -2.26
CA ALA A 179 14.26 9.04 -3.48
C ALA A 179 15.58 8.95 -4.27
N THR A 180 15.48 8.76 -5.58
CA THR A 180 16.67 8.58 -6.43
C THR A 180 16.52 9.30 -7.77
N THR A 181 17.43 9.05 -8.71
CA THR A 181 17.48 9.72 -10.01
C THR A 181 16.56 9.04 -11.04
N VAL A 182 16.20 9.79 -12.09
CA VAL A 182 15.43 9.26 -13.23
C VAL A 182 16.09 8.02 -13.85
N ASP A 183 17.41 8.01 -13.98
CA ASP A 183 18.15 6.87 -14.54
C ASP A 183 18.04 5.62 -13.65
N HIS A 184 18.12 5.79 -12.34
CA HIS A 184 17.89 4.69 -11.39
C HIS A 184 16.47 4.14 -11.47
N TYR A 185 15.47 5.01 -11.60
CA TYR A 185 14.08 4.56 -11.80
C TYR A 185 13.89 3.80 -13.12
N ARG A 186 14.60 4.20 -14.19
CA ARG A 186 14.60 3.46 -15.46
C ARG A 186 15.17 2.06 -15.29
N LEU A 187 16.30 1.92 -14.59
CA LEU A 187 16.88 0.61 -14.29
C LEU A 187 15.95 -0.28 -13.46
N LEU A 188 15.24 0.30 -12.48
CA LEU A 188 14.24 -0.44 -11.68
C LEU A 188 13.06 -0.88 -12.55
N LYS A 189 12.59 -0.04 -13.48
CA LYS A 189 11.55 -0.41 -14.45
C LYS A 189 12.00 -1.58 -15.33
N GLU A 190 13.22 -1.52 -15.85
CA GLU A 190 13.82 -2.59 -16.67
C GLU A 190 13.99 -3.89 -15.87
N ALA A 191 14.30 -3.81 -14.58
CA ALA A 191 14.36 -4.96 -13.68
C ALA A 191 12.99 -5.59 -13.40
N GLY A 192 11.89 -4.94 -13.83
CA GLY A 192 10.54 -5.47 -13.75
C GLY A 192 9.86 -5.28 -12.40
N ILE A 193 10.16 -4.20 -11.68
CA ILE A 193 9.40 -3.86 -10.48
C ILE A 193 7.94 -3.53 -10.82
N GLY A 194 7.07 -3.63 -9.79
CA GLY A 194 5.70 -3.20 -9.85
C GLY A 194 5.53 -1.73 -9.56
N THR A 195 5.23 -1.48 -8.31
CA THR A 195 5.01 -0.14 -7.79
C THR A 195 6.29 0.34 -7.12
N TYR A 196 6.71 1.56 -7.42
CA TYR A 196 7.63 2.30 -6.58
C TYR A 196 6.84 2.97 -5.48
N ILE A 197 7.22 2.74 -4.23
CA ILE A 197 6.52 3.26 -3.05
C ILE A 197 7.49 4.16 -2.28
N LEU A 198 7.04 5.35 -1.93
CA LEU A 198 7.76 6.23 -1.03
C LEU A 198 6.76 7.03 -0.18
N PHE A 199 6.91 6.96 1.14
CA PHE A 199 6.09 7.76 2.03
C PHE A 199 6.67 9.15 2.15
N GLN A 200 5.81 10.16 2.00
CA GLN A 200 6.18 11.56 2.27
C GLN A 200 6.51 11.78 3.74
N GLU A 201 5.96 10.92 4.60
CA GLU A 201 6.00 10.99 6.06
C GLU A 201 5.16 12.14 6.59
N THR A 202 5.52 13.39 6.30
CA THR A 202 4.75 14.61 6.55
C THR A 202 4.86 15.56 5.35
N TYR A 203 3.77 16.22 4.98
CA TYR A 203 3.73 17.27 3.97
C TYR A 203 4.05 18.65 4.53
N HIS A 204 4.00 18.82 5.86
CA HIS A 204 4.35 20.10 6.50
C HIS A 204 5.87 20.29 6.48
N LYS A 205 6.36 21.19 5.63
CA LYS A 205 7.80 21.35 5.32
C LYS A 205 8.65 21.65 6.54
N GLU A 206 8.19 22.52 7.46
CA GLU A 206 8.96 22.85 8.68
C GLU A 206 9.09 21.63 9.60
N SER A 207 8.00 20.88 9.78
CA SER A 207 8.01 19.63 10.56
C SER A 207 8.87 18.57 9.86
N TYR A 208 8.79 18.47 8.53
CA TYR A 208 9.63 17.57 7.75
C TYR A 208 11.12 17.82 8.00
N LEU A 209 11.58 19.07 7.90
CA LEU A 209 12.98 19.44 8.13
C LEU A 209 13.43 19.15 9.57
N SER A 210 12.56 19.39 10.54
CA SER A 210 12.81 19.07 11.94
C SER A 210 12.92 17.55 12.20
N LEU A 211 12.07 16.77 11.57
CA LEU A 211 12.01 15.30 11.68
C LEU A 211 13.16 14.60 10.94
N HIS A 212 13.75 15.25 9.93
CA HIS A 212 14.87 14.75 9.14
C HIS A 212 16.10 15.65 9.25
N PRO A 213 16.70 15.80 10.46
CA PRO A 213 17.73 16.82 10.74
C PRO A 213 19.04 16.59 9.96
N THR A 214 19.32 15.38 9.49
CA THR A 214 20.57 15.04 8.78
C THR A 214 20.35 13.95 7.74
N GLY A 215 21.24 13.92 6.76
CA GLY A 215 21.26 12.94 5.67
C GLY A 215 20.50 13.41 4.42
N PRO A 216 20.55 12.65 3.33
CA PRO A 216 19.93 13.01 2.05
C PRO A 216 18.43 13.25 2.14
N LYS A 217 17.72 12.50 2.99
CA LYS A 217 16.27 12.65 3.19
C LYS A 217 15.87 14.03 3.77
N HIS A 218 16.83 14.84 4.28
CA HIS A 218 16.58 16.22 4.70
C HIS A 218 16.09 17.12 3.57
N ASP A 219 16.43 16.82 2.31
CA ASP A 219 15.97 17.61 1.15
C ASP A 219 14.49 17.32 0.87
N TYR A 220 13.62 18.18 1.41
CA TYR A 220 12.16 18.08 1.25
C TYR A 220 11.73 18.06 -0.21
N ASN A 221 12.26 18.97 -1.03
CA ASN A 221 11.81 19.10 -2.42
C ASN A 221 12.25 17.86 -3.21
N TYR A 222 13.51 17.45 -3.08
CA TYR A 222 14.01 16.25 -3.74
C TYR A 222 13.21 15.00 -3.35
N HIS A 223 12.84 14.87 -2.07
CA HIS A 223 12.03 13.75 -1.59
C HIS A 223 10.59 13.80 -2.15
N THR A 224 9.93 14.97 -2.08
CA THR A 224 8.54 15.14 -2.53
C THR A 224 8.38 14.92 -4.04
N GLU A 225 9.38 15.33 -4.84
CA GLU A 225 9.41 15.19 -6.30
C GLU A 225 9.87 13.80 -6.77
N ALA A 226 10.03 12.83 -5.87
CA ALA A 226 10.50 11.49 -6.21
C ALA A 226 9.55 10.73 -7.14
N MET A 227 8.23 10.92 -6.98
CA MET A 227 7.24 10.28 -7.84
C MET A 227 7.29 10.80 -9.27
N ASP A 228 7.50 12.10 -9.45
CA ASP A 228 7.70 12.73 -10.77
C ASP A 228 8.89 12.10 -11.49
N ARG A 229 10.04 12.00 -10.79
CA ARG A 229 11.23 11.37 -11.36
C ARG A 229 11.01 9.88 -11.65
N ALA A 230 10.25 9.17 -10.81
CA ALA A 230 9.92 7.78 -11.06
C ALA A 230 9.08 7.60 -12.32
N MET A 231 8.06 8.44 -12.52
CA MET A 231 7.22 8.43 -13.72
C MET A 231 7.98 8.87 -14.96
N GLN A 232 8.88 9.86 -14.87
CA GLN A 232 9.83 10.23 -15.94
C GLN A 232 10.78 9.06 -16.30
N GLY A 233 11.15 8.24 -15.32
CA GLY A 233 11.91 7.00 -15.51
C GLY A 233 11.11 5.84 -16.11
N GLY A 234 9.81 6.05 -16.38
CA GLY A 234 8.93 5.05 -17.00
C GLY A 234 8.23 4.13 -16.01
N ILE A 235 8.27 4.41 -14.69
CA ILE A 235 7.47 3.67 -13.72
C ILE A 235 6.04 4.19 -13.77
N ASP A 236 5.12 3.36 -14.26
CA ASP A 236 3.72 3.73 -14.44
C ASP A 236 2.91 3.71 -13.13
N ASP A 237 3.34 2.92 -12.16
CA ASP A 237 2.62 2.68 -10.92
C ASP A 237 3.44 3.20 -9.74
N VAL A 238 3.02 4.31 -9.13
CA VAL A 238 3.63 4.90 -7.94
C VAL A 238 2.72 4.80 -6.72
N GLY A 239 3.29 4.74 -5.52
CA GLY A 239 2.57 4.60 -4.27
C GLY A 239 2.93 5.68 -3.27
N LEU A 240 1.94 6.49 -2.88
CA LEU A 240 2.05 7.52 -1.87
C LEU A 240 1.79 6.96 -0.46
N GLY A 241 2.18 7.73 0.55
CA GLY A 241 1.84 7.45 1.95
C GLY A 241 2.21 8.61 2.86
N VAL A 242 1.53 8.66 4.00
CA VAL A 242 1.80 9.58 5.10
C VAL A 242 1.89 8.76 6.38
N LEU A 243 2.84 9.08 7.25
CA LEU A 243 2.92 8.50 8.58
C LEU A 243 2.11 9.36 9.55
N PHE A 244 0.82 9.04 9.69
CA PHE A 244 -0.07 9.78 10.58
C PHE A 244 0.38 9.69 12.04
N GLY A 245 0.45 10.82 12.68
CA GLY A 245 0.96 10.98 14.05
C GLY A 245 2.25 11.79 14.16
N LEU A 246 2.92 12.09 13.04
CA LEU A 246 4.10 12.97 13.02
C LEU A 246 3.72 14.45 13.06
N ASP A 247 2.68 14.83 12.36
CA ASP A 247 2.11 16.18 12.35
C ASP A 247 0.58 16.12 12.30
N LYS A 248 -0.07 17.27 12.19
CA LYS A 248 -1.53 17.45 12.21
C LYS A 248 -2.19 16.71 11.07
N TYR A 249 -2.95 15.66 11.36
CA TYR A 249 -3.54 14.77 10.37
C TYR A 249 -4.36 15.46 9.28
N ARG A 250 -4.99 16.62 9.57
CA ARG A 250 -5.77 17.38 8.58
C ARG A 250 -4.88 18.04 7.54
N TYR A 251 -3.70 18.53 7.95
CA TYR A 251 -2.70 19.08 7.04
C TYR A 251 -2.14 17.97 6.14
N GLU A 252 -1.79 16.85 6.75
CA GLU A 252 -1.28 15.67 6.05
C GLU A 252 -2.28 15.11 5.03
N PHE A 253 -3.55 15.07 5.40
CA PHE A 253 -4.63 14.63 4.52
C PHE A 253 -4.78 15.54 3.31
N ALA A 254 -4.77 16.87 3.49
CA ALA A 254 -4.85 17.83 2.39
C ALA A 254 -3.63 17.70 1.47
N GLY A 255 -2.42 17.66 2.02
CA GLY A 255 -1.17 17.50 1.25
C GLY A 255 -1.13 16.19 0.46
N LEU A 256 -1.58 15.08 1.05
CA LEU A 256 -1.67 13.78 0.37
C LEU A 256 -2.61 13.84 -0.84
N LEU A 257 -3.76 14.49 -0.71
CA LEU A 257 -4.71 14.63 -1.82
C LEU A 257 -4.18 15.58 -2.89
N MET A 258 -3.53 16.68 -2.51
CA MET A 258 -2.87 17.59 -3.48
C MET A 258 -1.79 16.86 -4.27
N HIS A 259 -1.01 15.99 -3.64
CA HIS A 259 -0.01 15.17 -4.34
C HIS A 259 -0.67 14.17 -5.31
N ALA A 260 -1.77 13.54 -4.90
CA ALA A 260 -2.52 12.65 -5.78
C ALA A 260 -3.12 13.39 -7.00
N GLU A 261 -3.66 14.59 -6.78
CA GLU A 261 -4.18 15.49 -7.83
C GLU A 261 -3.06 15.95 -8.77
N HIS A 262 -1.89 16.30 -8.22
CA HIS A 262 -0.72 16.68 -9.00
C HIS A 262 -0.29 15.57 -9.97
N LEU A 263 -0.15 14.34 -9.49
CA LEU A 263 0.23 13.19 -10.34
C LEU A 263 -0.79 12.98 -11.48
N GLU A 264 -2.09 13.10 -11.19
CA GLU A 264 -3.13 12.97 -12.21
C GLU A 264 -3.09 14.14 -13.22
N ALA A 265 -2.82 15.37 -12.76
CA ALA A 265 -2.75 16.55 -13.62
C ALA A 265 -1.48 16.58 -14.48
N ALA A 266 -0.31 16.25 -13.91
CA ALA A 266 0.98 16.31 -14.60
C ALA A 266 1.25 15.11 -15.51
N PHE A 267 0.81 13.91 -15.11
CA PHE A 267 1.14 12.66 -15.81
C PHE A 267 -0.09 11.92 -16.37
N GLY A 268 -1.30 12.42 -16.13
CA GLY A 268 -2.55 11.75 -16.55
C GLY A 268 -2.91 10.50 -15.73
N VAL A 269 -2.08 10.13 -14.76
CA VAL A 269 -2.22 8.92 -13.94
C VAL A 269 -1.98 9.28 -12.47
N GLY A 270 -3.00 9.11 -11.64
CA GLY A 270 -2.87 9.28 -10.19
C GLY A 270 -2.18 8.09 -9.50
N PRO A 271 -2.02 8.13 -8.18
CA PRO A 271 -1.29 7.10 -7.45
C PRO A 271 -1.97 5.74 -7.57
N HIS A 272 -1.18 4.71 -7.90
CA HIS A 272 -1.63 3.32 -7.93
C HIS A 272 -2.03 2.82 -6.54
N THR A 273 -1.28 3.25 -5.51
CA THR A 273 -1.57 2.94 -4.12
C THR A 273 -1.41 4.15 -3.20
N ILE A 274 -2.20 4.16 -2.12
CA ILE A 274 -2.03 5.05 -0.98
C ILE A 274 -1.92 4.20 0.28
N SER A 275 -0.83 4.37 1.02
CA SER A 275 -0.60 3.74 2.32
C SER A 275 -0.97 4.69 3.44
N VAL A 276 -1.62 4.15 4.48
CA VAL A 276 -2.12 4.94 5.62
C VAL A 276 -1.55 4.41 6.95
N PRO A 277 -0.22 4.38 7.14
CA PRO A 277 0.35 3.96 8.42
C PRO A 277 0.12 5.02 9.50
N ARG A 278 -0.09 4.56 10.74
CA ARG A 278 0.04 5.40 11.95
C ARG A 278 1.40 5.17 12.60
N LEU A 279 1.92 6.21 13.26
CA LEU A 279 3.12 6.09 14.08
C LEU A 279 2.86 5.09 15.20
N ARG A 280 3.78 4.17 15.42
CA ARG A 280 3.74 3.14 16.44
C ARG A 280 5.09 3.04 17.12
N HIS A 281 5.11 2.43 18.29
CA HIS A 281 6.34 2.16 19.02
C HIS A 281 7.32 1.34 18.17
N ALA A 282 8.61 1.65 18.33
CA ALA A 282 9.73 0.90 17.78
C ALA A 282 10.95 1.08 18.68
N ASP A 283 12.03 0.36 18.42
CA ASP A 283 13.27 0.55 19.15
C ASP A 283 13.74 2.02 19.08
N ASP A 284 14.05 2.63 20.21
CA ASP A 284 14.44 4.05 20.35
C ASP A 284 13.37 5.07 19.86
N ILE A 285 12.12 4.64 19.61
CA ILE A 285 11.01 5.49 19.14
C ILE A 285 9.80 5.35 20.06
N ASP A 286 9.47 6.43 20.75
CA ASP A 286 8.27 6.56 21.57
C ASP A 286 7.26 7.46 20.85
N PRO A 287 6.10 6.91 20.41
CA PRO A 287 5.06 7.69 19.72
C PRO A 287 4.51 8.85 20.54
N ASP A 288 4.54 8.76 21.86
CA ASP A 288 4.02 9.79 22.78
C ASP A 288 4.87 11.08 22.77
N GLN A 289 6.05 11.05 22.14
CA GLN A 289 6.88 12.24 21.96
C GLN A 289 6.40 13.17 20.83
N PHE A 290 5.40 12.77 20.04
CA PHE A 290 4.98 13.48 18.82
C PHE A 290 3.66 14.26 18.94
N ASP A 291 2.94 14.24 20.02
CA ASP A 291 1.71 15.01 20.32
C ASP A 291 0.60 15.04 19.22
N ASN A 292 0.72 14.24 18.18
CA ASN A 292 -0.16 14.23 17.01
C ASN A 292 -0.80 12.85 16.76
N GLY A 293 -0.82 11.98 17.76
CA GLY A 293 -1.47 10.68 17.69
C GLY A 293 -2.94 10.79 17.31
N ILE A 294 -3.45 9.86 16.51
CA ILE A 294 -4.85 9.81 16.11
C ILE A 294 -5.53 8.54 16.62
N ASP A 295 -6.75 8.69 17.12
CA ASP A 295 -7.59 7.59 17.56
C ASP A 295 -8.14 6.76 16.38
N ASP A 296 -8.80 5.64 16.70
CA ASP A 296 -9.35 4.73 15.69
C ASP A 296 -10.54 5.34 14.94
N ASP A 297 -11.31 6.25 15.54
CA ASP A 297 -12.44 6.92 14.88
C ASP A 297 -11.95 7.91 13.83
N THR A 298 -10.98 8.74 14.21
CA THR A 298 -10.30 9.66 13.29
C THR A 298 -9.63 8.89 12.15
N PHE A 299 -8.92 7.80 12.48
CA PHE A 299 -8.27 6.96 11.48
C PHE A 299 -9.27 6.35 10.48
N ALA A 300 -10.37 5.80 10.97
CA ALA A 300 -11.43 5.26 10.12
C ALA A 300 -12.01 6.33 9.18
N LYS A 301 -12.20 7.54 9.67
CA LYS A 301 -12.71 8.67 8.88
C LYS A 301 -11.72 9.12 7.82
N ILE A 302 -10.41 9.19 8.14
CA ILE A 302 -9.35 9.45 7.16
C ILE A 302 -9.40 8.43 6.03
N VAL A 303 -9.45 7.14 6.35
CA VAL A 303 -9.51 6.04 5.37
C VAL A 303 -10.74 6.18 4.48
N ALA A 304 -11.92 6.45 5.06
CA ALA A 304 -13.16 6.63 4.31
C ALA A 304 -13.08 7.83 3.36
N CYS A 305 -12.58 8.99 3.84
CA CYS A 305 -12.46 10.20 3.04
C CYS A 305 -11.43 10.05 1.90
N ILE A 306 -10.30 9.37 2.12
CA ILE A 306 -9.33 9.05 1.05
C ILE A 306 -9.99 8.15 0.00
N ARG A 307 -10.74 7.10 0.41
CA ARG A 307 -11.45 6.22 -0.52
C ARG A 307 -12.44 6.99 -1.40
N ILE A 308 -13.13 7.96 -0.83
CA ILE A 308 -14.08 8.80 -1.58
C ILE A 308 -13.36 9.78 -2.51
N ALA A 309 -12.28 10.39 -2.04
CA ALA A 309 -11.53 11.39 -2.81
C ALA A 309 -10.75 10.77 -3.98
N VAL A 310 -10.12 9.61 -3.77
CA VAL A 310 -9.32 8.90 -4.78
C VAL A 310 -9.88 7.48 -4.98
N PRO A 311 -11.05 7.34 -5.63
CA PRO A 311 -11.83 6.10 -5.60
C PRO A 311 -11.16 4.91 -6.31
N TYR A 312 -10.24 5.15 -7.23
CA TYR A 312 -9.54 4.13 -8.02
C TYR A 312 -8.27 3.60 -7.35
N THR A 313 -7.71 4.31 -6.35
CA THR A 313 -6.42 3.93 -5.75
C THR A 313 -6.52 2.66 -4.92
N GLY A 314 -5.46 1.83 -4.93
CA GLY A 314 -5.32 0.74 -3.97
C GLY A 314 -4.93 1.29 -2.60
N MET A 315 -5.69 1.02 -1.55
CA MET A 315 -5.34 1.48 -0.21
C MET A 315 -4.73 0.35 0.61
N ILE A 316 -3.61 0.66 1.25
CA ILE A 316 -2.76 -0.30 1.97
C ILE A 316 -2.81 -0.03 3.47
N ILE A 317 -3.01 -1.10 4.25
CA ILE A 317 -2.78 -1.10 5.69
C ILE A 317 -1.72 -2.14 6.08
N SER A 318 -0.84 -1.75 6.99
CA SER A 318 0.23 -2.62 7.48
C SER A 318 -0.15 -3.36 8.76
N THR A 319 0.73 -4.27 9.19
CA THR A 319 0.65 -4.97 10.48
C THR A 319 1.01 -4.10 11.69
N ARG A 320 1.26 -2.80 11.50
CA ARG A 320 1.32 -1.81 12.59
C ARG A 320 0.01 -1.70 13.35
N GLU A 321 -1.11 -1.94 12.64
CA GLU A 321 -2.45 -1.92 13.20
C GLU A 321 -2.84 -3.30 13.73
N ASN A 322 -3.54 -3.31 14.88
CA ASN A 322 -4.10 -4.53 15.45
C ASN A 322 -5.28 -5.06 14.60
N GLN A 323 -5.71 -6.28 14.87
CA GLN A 323 -6.78 -6.94 14.14
C GLN A 323 -8.06 -6.11 14.09
N GLN A 324 -8.51 -5.54 15.21
CA GLN A 324 -9.77 -4.79 15.30
C GLN A 324 -9.74 -3.51 14.44
N SER A 325 -8.65 -2.72 14.51
CA SER A 325 -8.48 -1.54 13.67
C SER A 325 -8.42 -1.91 12.19
N ARG A 326 -7.73 -3.01 11.84
CA ARG A 326 -7.65 -3.49 10.45
C ARG A 326 -9.02 -3.92 9.93
N GLU A 327 -9.80 -4.66 10.72
CA GLU A 327 -11.16 -5.09 10.38
C GLU A 327 -12.06 -3.90 10.05
N ARG A 328 -12.07 -2.90 10.93
CA ARG A 328 -12.87 -1.69 10.74
C ARG A 328 -12.57 -0.97 9.42
N VAL A 329 -11.31 -0.75 9.10
CA VAL A 329 -10.93 0.01 7.89
C VAL A 329 -10.95 -0.83 6.61
N LEU A 330 -10.91 -2.16 6.71
CA LEU A 330 -11.14 -3.06 5.57
C LEU A 330 -12.50 -2.79 4.93
N HIS A 331 -13.55 -2.58 5.72
CA HIS A 331 -14.86 -2.27 5.17
C HIS A 331 -14.89 -0.91 4.48
N LEU A 332 -14.19 0.09 5.02
CA LEU A 332 -14.27 1.48 4.58
C LEU A 332 -13.47 1.79 3.32
N GLY A 333 -12.31 1.14 3.13
CA GLY A 333 -11.47 1.59 2.01
C GLY A 333 -10.30 0.70 1.66
N ILE A 334 -9.78 -0.08 2.61
CA ILE A 334 -8.56 -0.87 2.41
C ILE A 334 -8.80 -2.00 1.41
N SER A 335 -7.91 -2.14 0.45
CA SER A 335 -7.95 -3.17 -0.60
C SER A 335 -6.69 -4.03 -0.67
N GLN A 336 -5.65 -3.69 0.09
CA GLN A 336 -4.40 -4.43 0.15
C GLN A 336 -3.91 -4.51 1.60
N ILE A 337 -3.45 -5.69 2.02
CA ILE A 337 -2.94 -5.89 3.38
C ILE A 337 -1.66 -6.74 3.39
N ARG A 338 -0.87 -6.51 4.43
CA ARG A 338 0.22 -7.42 4.81
C ARG A 338 -0.32 -8.57 5.67
N GLY A 339 0.20 -9.77 5.50
CA GLY A 339 -0.14 -10.95 6.31
C GLY A 339 1.08 -11.80 6.59
N GLY A 340 1.24 -12.30 7.82
CA GLY A 340 2.41 -13.07 8.24
C GLY A 340 3.71 -12.27 8.13
N SER A 341 3.67 -10.97 8.41
CA SER A 341 4.78 -10.05 8.15
C SER A 341 5.85 -10.10 9.23
N ARG A 342 7.11 -9.93 8.80
CA ARG A 342 8.26 -9.61 9.63
C ARG A 342 8.81 -8.26 9.19
N THR A 343 9.33 -7.47 10.15
CA THR A 343 9.87 -6.12 9.91
C THR A 343 11.37 -6.02 10.21
N SER A 344 11.98 -7.15 10.56
CA SER A 344 13.41 -7.32 10.71
C SER A 344 14.09 -7.71 9.39
N VAL A 345 15.39 -7.49 9.31
CA VAL A 345 16.22 -7.90 8.16
C VAL A 345 16.60 -9.36 8.36
N GLY A 346 16.02 -10.28 7.56
CA GLY A 346 16.27 -11.72 7.66
C GLY A 346 15.35 -12.46 8.65
N GLY A 347 14.12 -11.98 8.85
CA GLY A 347 13.22 -12.50 9.87
C GLY A 347 12.28 -13.63 9.46
N TYR A 348 12.34 -14.14 8.21
CA TYR A 348 11.41 -15.19 7.75
C TYR A 348 11.99 -16.60 7.82
N CYS A 349 13.29 -16.76 7.62
CA CYS A 349 13.91 -18.10 7.53
C CYS A 349 14.16 -18.70 8.91
N GLU A 350 15.08 -18.12 9.65
CA GLU A 350 15.46 -18.54 11.01
C GLU A 350 15.75 -17.27 11.81
N PRO A 351 14.72 -16.70 12.46
CA PRO A 351 14.92 -15.48 13.24
C PRO A 351 15.86 -15.79 14.41
N GLU A 352 17.02 -15.15 14.42
CA GLU A 352 17.91 -15.15 15.57
C GLU A 352 17.41 -14.12 16.60
N PRO A 353 17.73 -14.25 17.90
CA PRO A 353 17.33 -13.27 18.91
C PRO A 353 17.80 -11.83 18.62
N GLU A 354 18.84 -11.68 17.81
CA GLU A 354 19.35 -10.38 17.35
C GLU A 354 18.48 -9.78 16.24
N ASP A 355 17.75 -10.58 15.48
CA ASP A 355 16.86 -10.11 14.41
C ASP A 355 15.65 -9.38 14.98
N GLU A 356 15.14 -9.78 16.15
CA GLU A 356 14.06 -9.06 16.86
C GLU A 356 14.45 -7.62 17.21
N LYS A 357 15.76 -7.37 17.45
CA LYS A 357 16.28 -6.02 17.72
C LYS A 357 16.53 -5.21 16.43
N SER A 358 16.22 -5.73 15.27
CA SER A 358 16.40 -5.08 13.97
C SER A 358 15.08 -4.65 13.33
N GLU A 359 13.96 -4.81 14.02
CA GLU A 359 12.62 -4.45 13.51
C GLU A 359 12.49 -2.96 13.26
N GLN A 360 11.83 -2.60 12.15
CA GLN A 360 11.54 -1.20 11.83
C GLN A 360 10.41 -0.62 12.70
N PHE A 361 9.52 -1.46 13.17
CA PHE A 361 8.42 -1.12 14.09
C PHE A 361 7.83 -2.40 14.69
N ASP A 362 7.21 -2.24 15.85
CA ASP A 362 6.53 -3.34 16.53
C ASP A 362 5.32 -3.81 15.71
N VAL A 363 5.27 -5.10 15.43
CA VAL A 363 4.16 -5.73 14.70
C VAL A 363 3.01 -5.98 15.68
N SER A 364 1.87 -5.29 15.49
CA SER A 364 0.69 -5.45 16.34
C SER A 364 -0.17 -6.65 15.91
N ASP A 365 -0.19 -7.00 14.62
CA ASP A 365 -0.88 -8.18 14.10
C ASP A 365 0.14 -9.26 13.74
N THR A 366 0.37 -10.18 14.67
CA THR A 366 1.37 -11.24 14.59
C THR A 366 0.86 -12.55 13.99
N ARG A 367 -0.41 -12.57 13.50
CA ARG A 367 -1.02 -13.77 12.92
C ARG A 367 -0.24 -14.26 11.71
N THR A 368 -0.22 -15.58 11.55
CA THR A 368 0.30 -16.25 10.35
C THR A 368 -0.48 -15.86 9.10
N LEU A 369 0.10 -16.08 7.93
CA LEU A 369 -0.62 -15.82 6.68
C LEU A 369 -1.90 -16.66 6.57
N ASP A 370 -1.88 -17.92 7.01
CA ASP A 370 -3.05 -18.81 6.98
C ASP A 370 -4.20 -18.29 7.86
N GLU A 371 -3.88 -17.82 9.06
CA GLU A 371 -4.87 -17.19 9.96
C GLU A 371 -5.46 -15.91 9.37
N VAL A 372 -4.64 -15.07 8.72
CA VAL A 372 -5.11 -13.84 8.06
C VAL A 372 -5.98 -14.16 6.85
N VAL A 373 -5.60 -15.15 6.05
CA VAL A 373 -6.40 -15.63 4.91
C VAL A 373 -7.76 -16.15 5.37
N ARG A 374 -7.77 -17.00 6.41
CA ARG A 374 -9.01 -17.53 7.01
C ARG A 374 -9.91 -16.41 7.53
N TRP A 375 -9.36 -15.51 8.34
CA TRP A 375 -10.08 -14.35 8.88
C TRP A 375 -10.74 -13.50 7.79
N LEU A 376 -10.06 -13.23 6.67
CA LEU A 376 -10.64 -12.50 5.54
C LEU A 376 -11.83 -13.27 4.94
N MET A 377 -11.70 -14.58 4.75
CA MET A 377 -12.75 -15.40 4.15
C MET A 377 -13.98 -15.54 5.07
N GLU A 378 -13.80 -15.55 6.39
CA GLU A 378 -14.89 -15.50 7.38
C GLU A 378 -15.69 -14.20 7.32
N MET A 379 -15.06 -13.11 6.84
CA MET A 379 -15.71 -11.83 6.55
C MET A 379 -16.23 -11.70 5.10
N ASP A 380 -16.35 -12.80 4.36
CA ASP A 380 -16.73 -12.81 2.94
C ASP A 380 -15.77 -12.05 1.99
N TYR A 381 -14.54 -11.79 2.39
CA TYR A 381 -13.50 -11.26 1.49
C TYR A 381 -12.76 -12.39 0.76
N ILE A 382 -12.31 -12.10 -0.46
CA ILE A 382 -11.49 -13.00 -1.27
C ILE A 382 -10.02 -12.58 -1.13
N PRO A 383 -9.18 -13.32 -0.37
CA PRO A 383 -7.74 -13.10 -0.39
C PRO A 383 -7.18 -13.33 -1.79
N SER A 384 -6.50 -12.33 -2.34
CA SER A 384 -6.01 -12.35 -3.71
C SER A 384 -4.48 -12.29 -3.76
N PHE A 385 -3.87 -13.29 -4.35
CA PHE A 385 -2.43 -13.31 -4.64
C PHE A 385 -2.14 -12.95 -6.11
N CYS A 386 -3.09 -12.30 -6.79
CA CYS A 386 -3.01 -11.96 -8.19
C CYS A 386 -1.91 -10.94 -8.47
N THR A 387 -1.14 -11.19 -9.53
CA THR A 387 -0.09 -10.30 -10.06
C THR A 387 -0.25 -10.08 -11.57
N ALA A 388 -1.42 -10.38 -12.13
CA ALA A 388 -1.64 -10.43 -13.57
C ALA A 388 -1.50 -9.06 -14.25
N CYS A 389 -1.99 -7.97 -13.65
CA CYS A 389 -2.02 -6.66 -14.30
C CYS A 389 -0.64 -6.23 -14.80
N TYR A 390 0.38 -6.36 -13.99
CA TYR A 390 1.76 -6.02 -14.38
C TYR A 390 2.31 -6.90 -15.50
N ARG A 391 1.97 -8.18 -15.48
CA ARG A 391 2.47 -9.19 -16.43
C ARG A 391 1.75 -9.16 -17.77
N GLU A 392 0.54 -8.58 -17.81
CA GLU A 392 -0.29 -8.39 -19.00
C GLU A 392 -0.27 -6.94 -19.51
N GLY A 393 0.69 -6.13 -19.04
CA GLY A 393 0.82 -4.72 -19.46
C GLY A 393 -0.39 -3.85 -19.10
N ARG A 394 -1.12 -4.21 -18.04
CA ARG A 394 -2.22 -3.40 -17.48
C ARG A 394 -1.67 -2.59 -16.32
N THR A 395 -0.87 -1.57 -16.62
CA THR A 395 -0.26 -0.62 -15.69
C THR A 395 -0.57 0.81 -16.12
N GLY A 396 -0.29 1.79 -15.29
CA GLY A 396 -0.45 3.21 -15.59
C GLY A 396 -1.85 3.57 -16.09
N ASP A 397 -1.92 4.33 -17.17
CA ASP A 397 -3.19 4.79 -17.78
C ASP A 397 -4.13 3.64 -18.14
N ARG A 398 -3.62 2.55 -18.72
CA ARG A 398 -4.43 1.38 -19.04
C ARG A 398 -5.08 0.76 -17.82
N PHE A 399 -4.35 0.65 -16.70
CA PHE A 399 -4.91 0.16 -15.43
C PHE A 399 -5.97 1.12 -14.90
N MET A 400 -5.67 2.43 -14.87
CA MET A 400 -6.58 3.46 -14.39
C MET A 400 -7.88 3.53 -15.20
N SER A 401 -7.80 3.41 -16.53
CA SER A 401 -8.98 3.36 -17.39
C SER A 401 -9.88 2.15 -17.08
N LEU A 402 -9.28 0.98 -16.87
CA LEU A 402 -10.02 -0.22 -16.48
C LEU A 402 -10.63 -0.10 -15.08
N CYS A 403 -9.93 0.54 -14.13
CA CYS A 403 -10.44 0.81 -12.80
C CYS A 403 -11.61 1.80 -12.85
N LYS A 404 -11.41 2.98 -13.46
CA LYS A 404 -12.41 4.05 -13.54
C LYS A 404 -13.70 3.59 -14.25
N SER A 405 -13.58 2.68 -15.22
CA SER A 405 -14.75 2.08 -15.93
C SER A 405 -15.38 0.88 -15.20
N GLY A 406 -14.77 0.37 -14.13
CA GLY A 406 -15.19 -0.85 -13.45
C GLY A 406 -14.86 -2.16 -14.19
N GLN A 407 -14.32 -2.08 -15.40
CA GLN A 407 -14.00 -3.26 -16.21
C GLN A 407 -12.88 -4.11 -15.63
N ILE A 408 -12.06 -3.55 -14.75
CA ILE A 408 -11.01 -4.29 -14.06
C ILE A 408 -11.53 -5.52 -13.30
N GLN A 409 -12.77 -5.49 -12.83
CA GLN A 409 -13.38 -6.61 -12.12
C GLN A 409 -13.52 -7.86 -13.00
N ASN A 410 -13.67 -7.70 -14.33
CA ASN A 410 -13.77 -8.81 -15.28
C ASN A 410 -12.49 -9.68 -15.31
N CYS A 411 -11.34 -9.12 -14.98
CA CYS A 411 -10.07 -9.84 -14.87
C CYS A 411 -9.74 -10.16 -13.40
N CYS A 412 -9.90 -9.19 -12.53
CA CYS A 412 -9.44 -9.29 -11.16
C CYS A 412 -10.24 -10.29 -10.31
N HIS A 413 -11.57 -10.37 -10.49
CA HIS A 413 -12.37 -11.32 -9.72
C HIS A 413 -12.05 -12.78 -10.10
N PRO A 414 -12.03 -13.19 -11.40
CA PRO A 414 -11.53 -14.49 -11.81
C PRO A 414 -10.13 -14.81 -11.31
N ASN A 415 -9.19 -13.86 -11.45
CA ASN A 415 -7.81 -14.06 -11.03
C ASN A 415 -7.70 -14.24 -9.50
N ALA A 416 -8.51 -13.54 -8.71
CA ALA A 416 -8.54 -13.72 -7.26
C ALA A 416 -8.96 -15.14 -6.88
N LEU A 417 -10.02 -15.67 -7.50
CA LEU A 417 -10.50 -17.04 -7.25
C LEU A 417 -9.44 -18.09 -7.61
N MET A 418 -8.79 -17.96 -8.78
CA MET A 418 -7.76 -18.89 -9.19
C MET A 418 -6.53 -18.84 -8.27
N THR A 419 -6.07 -17.65 -7.90
CA THR A 419 -4.90 -17.53 -7.01
C THR A 419 -5.23 -17.92 -5.57
N LEU A 420 -6.46 -17.73 -5.11
CA LEU A 420 -6.92 -18.28 -3.84
C LEU A 420 -6.93 -19.82 -3.89
N LYS A 421 -7.44 -20.43 -4.98
CA LYS A 421 -7.42 -21.89 -5.13
C LYS A 421 -6.00 -22.46 -5.11
N GLU A 422 -5.03 -21.78 -5.77
CA GLU A 422 -3.61 -22.16 -5.66
C GLU A 422 -3.15 -22.15 -4.19
N TYR A 423 -3.48 -21.11 -3.43
CA TYR A 423 -3.13 -21.00 -2.03
C TYR A 423 -3.75 -22.14 -1.19
N LEU A 424 -5.05 -22.37 -1.37
CA LEU A 424 -5.79 -23.40 -0.63
C LEU A 424 -5.26 -24.81 -0.89
N THR A 425 -4.79 -25.06 -2.11
CA THR A 425 -4.28 -26.38 -2.53
C THR A 425 -2.86 -26.64 -2.01
N ASP A 426 -2.00 -25.59 -1.99
CA ASP A 426 -0.58 -25.77 -1.76
C ASP A 426 -0.13 -25.47 -0.32
N TYR A 427 -0.85 -24.55 0.39
CA TYR A 427 -0.31 -23.94 1.62
C TYR A 427 -1.30 -23.93 2.80
N ALA A 428 -2.59 -23.95 2.53
CA ALA A 428 -3.59 -23.75 3.56
C ALA A 428 -3.73 -24.95 4.52
N SER A 429 -4.04 -24.66 5.78
CA SER A 429 -4.51 -25.67 6.71
C SER A 429 -5.83 -26.29 6.23
N PRO A 430 -6.18 -27.51 6.68
CA PRO A 430 -7.45 -28.16 6.29
C PRO A 430 -8.69 -27.30 6.60
N GLU A 431 -8.68 -26.58 7.72
CA GLU A 431 -9.76 -25.68 8.13
C GLU A 431 -9.89 -24.50 7.16
N THR A 432 -8.78 -23.83 6.87
CA THR A 432 -8.73 -22.71 5.93
C THR A 432 -9.14 -23.15 4.52
N ALA A 433 -8.68 -24.32 4.08
CA ALA A 433 -9.05 -24.91 2.79
C ALA A 433 -10.56 -25.17 2.69
N ALA A 434 -11.19 -25.71 3.74
CA ALA A 434 -12.62 -25.98 3.76
C ALA A 434 -13.47 -24.71 3.64
N ILE A 435 -13.08 -23.63 4.36
CA ILE A 435 -13.77 -22.33 4.29
C ILE A 435 -13.58 -21.74 2.89
N GLY A 436 -12.35 -21.74 2.38
CA GLY A 436 -12.01 -21.13 1.10
C GLY A 436 -12.67 -21.83 -0.09
N ASN A 437 -12.80 -23.15 -0.10
CA ASN A 437 -13.50 -23.85 -1.17
C ASN A 437 -14.99 -23.49 -1.20
N ARG A 438 -15.67 -23.37 -0.06
CA ARG A 438 -17.06 -22.90 -0.01
C ARG A 438 -17.20 -21.46 -0.52
N LEU A 439 -16.24 -20.58 -0.17
CA LEU A 439 -16.23 -19.20 -0.68
C LEU A 439 -16.07 -19.18 -2.20
N ILE A 440 -15.15 -19.98 -2.77
CA ILE A 440 -14.94 -20.08 -4.22
C ILE A 440 -16.19 -20.58 -4.93
N GLU A 441 -16.87 -21.61 -4.41
CA GLU A 441 -18.13 -22.14 -4.95
C GLU A 441 -19.23 -21.05 -5.02
N LYS A 442 -19.34 -20.23 -3.98
CA LYS A 442 -20.25 -19.08 -3.93
C LYS A 442 -19.86 -18.00 -4.95
N GLU A 443 -18.58 -17.62 -4.95
CA GLU A 443 -18.10 -16.44 -5.68
C GLU A 443 -17.88 -16.70 -7.19
N VAL A 444 -17.69 -17.94 -7.61
CA VAL A 444 -17.58 -18.26 -9.05
C VAL A 444 -18.87 -17.93 -9.80
N LEU A 445 -20.02 -17.95 -9.11
CA LEU A 445 -21.31 -17.57 -9.67
C LEU A 445 -21.39 -16.07 -9.99
N ASN A 446 -20.58 -15.26 -9.32
CA ASN A 446 -20.48 -13.81 -9.50
C ASN A 446 -19.52 -13.40 -10.63
N VAL A 447 -18.87 -14.35 -11.31
CA VAL A 447 -18.09 -14.06 -12.53
C VAL A 447 -19.04 -13.60 -13.63
N PRO A 448 -18.93 -12.33 -14.11
CA PRO A 448 -20.00 -11.70 -14.89
C PRO A 448 -20.24 -12.35 -16.25
N ASN A 449 -19.19 -12.87 -16.89
CA ASN A 449 -19.25 -13.43 -18.24
C ASN A 449 -19.27 -14.96 -18.18
N GLU A 450 -20.28 -15.59 -18.80
CA GLU A 450 -20.44 -17.04 -18.81
C GLU A 450 -19.23 -17.79 -19.40
N LYS A 451 -18.61 -17.25 -20.48
CA LYS A 451 -17.41 -17.84 -21.06
C LYS A 451 -16.23 -17.77 -20.09
N ALA A 452 -16.03 -16.61 -19.44
CA ALA A 452 -15.01 -16.47 -18.42
C ALA A 452 -15.28 -17.41 -17.24
N ARG A 453 -16.53 -17.57 -16.81
CA ARG A 453 -16.90 -18.49 -15.74
C ARG A 453 -16.54 -19.96 -16.09
N LYS A 454 -16.81 -20.40 -17.30
CA LYS A 454 -16.42 -21.75 -17.77
C LYS A 454 -14.91 -21.95 -17.73
N ILE A 455 -14.14 -20.95 -18.16
CA ILE A 455 -12.66 -20.98 -18.12
C ILE A 455 -12.18 -21.04 -16.65
N VAL A 456 -12.77 -20.23 -15.76
CA VAL A 456 -12.42 -20.26 -14.32
C VAL A 456 -12.68 -21.64 -13.73
N LEU A 457 -13.85 -22.23 -13.96
CA LEU A 457 -14.19 -23.57 -13.45
C LEU A 457 -13.20 -24.64 -13.92
N GLU A 458 -12.83 -24.61 -15.21
CA GLU A 458 -11.81 -25.52 -15.74
C GLU A 458 -10.44 -25.27 -15.12
N ASN A 459 -10.01 -24.02 -14.97
CA ASN A 459 -8.74 -23.69 -14.35
C ASN A 459 -8.70 -24.09 -12.87
N LEU A 460 -9.80 -23.92 -12.11
CA LEU A 460 -9.90 -24.37 -10.73
C LEU A 460 -9.71 -25.90 -10.64
N ARG A 461 -10.31 -26.66 -11.57
CA ARG A 461 -10.13 -28.11 -11.67
C ARG A 461 -8.66 -28.48 -11.99
N LEU A 462 -8.03 -27.81 -12.96
CA LEU A 462 -6.63 -28.03 -13.33
C LEU A 462 -5.65 -27.71 -12.19
N ILE A 463 -5.95 -26.69 -11.36
CA ILE A 463 -5.17 -26.36 -10.17
C ILE A 463 -5.21 -27.52 -9.18
N GLU A 464 -6.41 -28.06 -8.93
CA GLU A 464 -6.63 -29.09 -7.92
C GLU A 464 -6.16 -30.46 -8.33
N GLN A 465 -6.45 -30.87 -9.59
CA GLN A 465 -6.25 -32.25 -10.06
C GLN A 465 -4.96 -32.45 -10.85
N ASP A 466 -4.55 -31.45 -11.64
CA ASP A 466 -3.43 -31.57 -12.57
C ASP A 466 -2.20 -30.77 -12.15
N ASN A 467 -2.18 -30.26 -10.92
CA ASN A 467 -1.09 -29.47 -10.33
C ASN A 467 -0.65 -28.26 -11.19
N ARG A 468 -1.56 -27.69 -11.99
CA ARG A 468 -1.26 -26.51 -12.82
C ARG A 468 -1.40 -25.25 -12.00
N ARG A 469 -0.53 -24.27 -12.28
CA ARG A 469 -0.48 -22.99 -11.55
C ARG A 469 -0.33 -21.83 -12.52
N ASP A 470 -0.51 -20.62 -11.98
CA ASP A 470 -0.24 -19.35 -12.66
C ASP A 470 -1.21 -19.04 -13.81
N PHE A 471 -2.46 -19.46 -13.66
CA PHE A 471 -3.54 -19.04 -14.55
C PHE A 471 -3.87 -17.56 -14.36
N ARG A 472 -4.17 -16.87 -15.45
CA ARG A 472 -4.54 -15.46 -15.43
C ARG A 472 -5.36 -15.05 -16.65
N PHE A 473 -6.19 -14.02 -16.43
CA PHE A 473 -6.94 -13.30 -17.45
C PHE A 473 -6.26 -12.01 -17.79
#